data_c6c065923d785e763d1dfd9a2bb14ef2
#
_entry.id   c6c065923d785e763d1dfd9a2bb14ef2
#
_cell.length_a   1.000
_cell.length_b   1.000
_cell.length_c   1.000
_cell.angle_alpha   90.00
_cell.angle_beta   90.00
_cell.angle_gamma   90.00
#
_symmetry.space_group_name_H-M   'P 1'
#
loop_
_entity.id
_entity.type
_entity.pdbx_description
1 polymer ?
#
loop_
_entity_poly.entity_id
_entity_poly.type
_entity_poly.pdbx_seq_one_letter_code
_entity_poly.pdbx_strand_id
1 'polypeptide(L)' 'GNRKTTITGTETLEITKEVKNTFKDKLTEEVTMDVKQDYKVNLTTTIGALGSIKASAAMVVGGSSISFN' A
#
# COMPACT_ATOMS: atom_id res chain seq x y z
N GLY A 1 -22.13 4.57 -8.71
CA GLY A 1 -22.53 5.22 -7.50
C GLY A 1 -21.48 5.13 -6.41
N ASN A 2 -21.83 5.60 -5.25
CA ASN A 2 -20.93 5.62 -4.11
C ASN A 2 -21.30 4.54 -3.10
N ARG A 3 -20.28 3.99 -2.50
CA ARG A 3 -20.45 3.00 -1.46
C ARG A 3 -19.63 3.40 -0.26
N LYS A 4 -20.27 3.44 0.90
CA LYS A 4 -19.59 3.77 2.16
C LYS A 4 -19.73 2.63 3.15
N THR A 5 -18.62 2.16 3.67
CA THR A 5 -18.61 1.10 4.67
C THR A 5 -17.87 1.63 5.90
N THR A 6 -18.52 1.57 7.06
CA THR A 6 -17.94 2.03 8.31
C THR A 6 -17.80 0.86 9.26
N ILE A 7 -16.57 0.61 9.71
CA ILE A 7 -16.27 -0.46 10.65
C ILE A 7 -15.57 0.16 11.85
N THR A 8 -16.20 0.09 13.02
CA THR A 8 -15.64 0.71 14.20
C THR A 8 -14.75 -0.22 15.03
N GLY A 9 -14.78 -1.49 14.72
CA GLY A 9 -13.92 -2.48 15.36
C GLY A 9 -12.87 -3.01 14.42
N THR A 10 -12.79 -4.32 14.30
CA THR A 10 -11.77 -4.98 13.50
C THR A 10 -12.41 -5.66 12.29
N GLU A 11 -11.77 -5.49 11.15
CA GLU A 11 -12.15 -6.21 9.95
C GLU A 11 -11.01 -7.14 9.56
N THR A 12 -11.32 -8.40 9.35
CA THR A 12 -10.35 -9.40 8.91
C THR A 12 -10.81 -9.97 7.57
N LEU A 13 -9.94 -9.88 6.58
CA LEU A 13 -10.20 -10.44 5.26
C LEU A 13 -9.08 -11.39 4.90
N GLU A 14 -9.44 -12.65 4.63
CA GLU A 14 -8.47 -13.65 4.25
C GLU A 14 -8.81 -14.19 2.88
N ILE A 15 -7.86 -14.10 1.96
CA ILE A 15 -8.04 -14.58 0.60
C ILE A 15 -6.90 -15.52 0.28
N THR A 16 -7.23 -16.77 0.01
CA THR A 16 -6.23 -17.82 -0.12
C THR A 16 -5.65 -17.97 -1.52
N LYS A 17 -6.26 -17.34 -2.51
CA LYS A 17 -5.72 -17.43 -3.87
C LYS A 17 -5.22 -16.08 -4.32
N GLU A 18 -5.98 -15.34 -5.11
CA GLU A 18 -5.49 -14.06 -5.54
C GLU A 18 -6.53 -12.95 -5.41
N VAL A 19 -6.04 -11.75 -5.20
CA VAL A 19 -6.87 -10.56 -5.14
C VAL A 19 -6.44 -9.64 -6.26
N LYS A 20 -7.40 -9.16 -7.04
CA LYS A 20 -7.14 -8.17 -8.07
C LYS A 20 -8.04 -6.96 -7.83
N ASN A 21 -7.41 -5.82 -7.65
CA ASN A 21 -8.13 -4.55 -7.49
C ASN A 21 -7.79 -3.63 -8.65
N THR A 22 -8.82 -3.11 -9.30
CA THR A 22 -8.64 -2.17 -10.40
C THR A 22 -9.39 -0.89 -10.09
N PHE A 23 -8.66 0.21 -10.02
CA PHE A 23 -9.24 1.52 -9.75
C PHE A 23 -9.03 2.37 -11.00
N LYS A 24 -10.11 2.63 -11.71
CA LYS A 24 -10.04 3.33 -13.00
C LYS A 24 -9.92 4.84 -12.86
N ASP A 25 -10.22 5.36 -11.70
CA ASP A 25 -10.11 6.79 -11.44
C ASP A 25 -8.99 7.04 -10.44
N LYS A 26 -9.28 7.00 -9.16
CA LYS A 26 -8.22 7.17 -8.17
C LYS A 26 -8.53 6.39 -6.90
N LEU A 27 -7.47 6.08 -6.18
CA LEU A 27 -7.55 5.43 -4.89
C LEU A 27 -6.94 6.37 -3.85
N THR A 28 -7.68 6.62 -2.77
CA THR A 28 -7.19 7.41 -1.65
C THR A 28 -7.23 6.57 -0.39
N GLU A 29 -6.10 6.46 0.29
CA GLU A 29 -6.01 5.73 1.55
C GLU A 29 -5.42 6.65 2.62
N GLU A 30 -6.09 6.73 3.76
CA GLU A 30 -5.60 7.51 4.88
C GLU A 30 -5.59 6.63 6.12
N VAL A 31 -4.43 6.51 6.75
CA VAL A 31 -4.26 5.73 7.97
C VAL A 31 -3.66 6.64 9.02
N THR A 32 -4.38 6.84 10.12
CA THR A 32 -3.98 7.81 11.14
C THR A 32 -2.97 7.27 12.13
N MET A 33 -2.76 5.97 12.17
CA MET A 33 -1.78 5.38 13.09
C MET A 33 -0.74 4.60 12.31
N ASP A 34 -0.79 3.30 12.32
CA ASP A 34 0.25 2.46 11.74
C ASP A 34 -0.25 1.70 10.53
N VAL A 35 0.63 1.54 9.54
CA VAL A 35 0.40 0.65 8.42
C VAL A 35 1.50 -0.41 8.45
N LYS A 36 1.11 -1.67 8.40
CA LYS A 36 2.06 -2.77 8.30
C LYS A 36 1.77 -3.58 7.05
N GLN A 37 2.76 -3.71 6.20
CA GLN A 37 2.68 -4.53 4.99
C GLN A 37 3.81 -5.53 5.01
N ASP A 38 3.46 -6.80 4.86
CA ASP A 38 4.42 -7.90 4.93
C ASP A 38 4.30 -8.74 3.66
N TYR A 39 5.33 -8.71 2.84
CA TYR A 39 5.37 -9.44 1.58
C TYR A 39 6.49 -10.47 1.66
N LYS A 40 6.11 -11.74 1.71
CA LYS A 40 7.07 -12.81 1.99
C LYS A 40 7.94 -13.17 0.80
N VAL A 41 7.51 -12.83 -0.40
CA VAL A 41 8.26 -13.17 -1.60
C VAL A 41 8.67 -11.91 -2.35
N ASN A 42 7.77 -11.25 -3.03
CA ASN A 42 8.10 -10.10 -3.85
C ASN A 42 7.08 -8.98 -3.71
N LEU A 43 7.57 -7.76 -3.78
CA LEU A 43 6.73 -6.59 -3.96
C LEU A 43 7.25 -5.83 -5.17
N THR A 44 6.36 -5.59 -6.14
CA THR A 44 6.70 -4.80 -7.32
C THR A 44 5.80 -3.59 -7.39
N THR A 45 6.39 -2.42 -7.47
CA THR A 45 5.65 -1.16 -7.58
C THR A 45 6.09 -0.43 -8.83
N THR A 46 5.13 -0.16 -9.73
CA THR A 46 5.40 0.55 -10.97
C THR A 46 4.59 1.84 -11.00
N ILE A 47 5.26 2.95 -11.22
CA ILE A 47 4.64 4.26 -11.26
C ILE A 47 4.86 4.84 -12.64
N GLY A 48 3.77 5.14 -13.36
CA GLY A 48 3.86 5.53 -14.76
C GLY A 48 4.35 6.95 -15.01
N ALA A 49 4.22 7.83 -14.05
CA ALA A 49 4.66 9.21 -14.24
C ALA A 49 5.53 9.65 -13.08
N LEU A 50 4.92 10.15 -12.01
CA LEU A 50 5.68 10.69 -10.88
C LEU A 50 5.37 9.89 -9.62
N GLY A 51 6.40 9.34 -8.99
CA GLY A 51 6.28 8.69 -7.70
C GLY A 51 6.90 9.57 -6.63
N SER A 52 6.22 9.67 -5.49
CA SER A 52 6.72 10.46 -4.38
C SER A 52 6.54 9.71 -3.07
N ILE A 53 7.62 9.61 -2.31
CA ILE A 53 7.60 9.05 -0.98
C ILE A 53 8.19 10.09 -0.05
N LYS A 54 7.40 10.51 0.93
CA LYS A 54 7.82 11.59 1.82
C LYS A 54 7.60 11.19 3.26
N ALA A 55 8.63 11.34 4.06
CA ALA A 55 8.57 11.12 5.49
C ALA A 55 8.95 12.41 6.21
N SER A 56 8.14 12.81 7.18
CA SER A 56 8.39 14.06 7.92
C SER A 56 9.47 13.90 8.98
N ALA A 57 9.73 12.68 9.41
CA ALA A 57 10.76 12.43 10.42
C ALA A 57 11.92 11.64 9.84
N ALA A 58 11.77 10.33 9.74
CA ALA A 58 12.85 9.49 9.24
C ALA A 58 12.32 8.49 8.22
N MET A 59 13.12 8.21 7.21
CA MET A 59 12.83 7.17 6.24
C MET A 59 13.98 6.18 6.25
N VAL A 60 13.64 4.90 6.45
CA VAL A 60 14.64 3.84 6.47
C VAL A 60 14.40 2.91 5.29
N VAL A 61 15.43 2.72 4.49
CA VAL A 61 15.41 1.78 3.38
C VAL A 61 16.55 0.79 3.62
N GLY A 62 16.19 -0.47 3.76
CA GLY A 62 17.18 -1.51 4.01
C GLY A 62 17.14 -2.59 2.96
N GLY A 63 18.29 -3.14 2.63
CA GLY A 63 18.39 -4.22 1.69
C GLY A 63 19.83 -4.59 1.46
N SER A 64 20.05 -5.78 0.92
CA SER A 64 21.41 -6.21 0.58
C SER A 64 21.92 -5.49 -0.66
N SER A 65 21.02 -4.97 -1.48
CA SER A 65 21.38 -4.20 -2.67
C SER A 65 20.28 -3.18 -2.96
N ILE A 66 20.67 -1.93 -3.11
CA ILE A 66 19.74 -0.84 -3.43
C ILE A 66 20.26 -0.17 -4.69
N SER A 67 19.39 -0.11 -5.71
CA SER A 67 19.78 0.42 -7.02
C SER A 67 18.92 1.62 -7.39
N PHE A 68 19.58 2.66 -7.90
CA PHE A 68 18.93 3.87 -8.41
C PHE A 68 19.30 4.07 -9.86
N ASN A 69 18.30 4.33 -10.68
CA ASN A 69 18.50 4.64 -12.09
C ASN A 69 18.44 6.14 -12.35
#